data_7a05f023b770b4d203d18c20fd3fbe9b
#
_entry.id   7a05f023b770b4d203d18c20fd3fbe9b
#
_cell.length_a   1.000
_cell.length_b   1.000
_cell.length_c   1.000
_cell.angle_alpha   90.00
_cell.angle_beta   90.00
_cell.angle_gamma   90.00
#
_symmetry.space_group_name_H-M   'P 1'
#
loop_
_entity.id
_entity.type
_entity.pdbx_description
1 polymer ?
#
loop_
_entity_poly.entity_id
_entity_poly.type
_entity_poly.pdbx_seq_one_letter_code
_entity_poly.pdbx_strand_id
1 'polypeptide(L)'
;MDSKIDHIKEQLMSGRITRREFAQRLMVLGIAGTSAGTLLTWAEKTQAAGKRGGRLRAGIAHGSTTDTLDPATYENGYMSKINYAIHNHLGEVDHTGNMAPELAESWDPQNGAKTWVFNLRRGVEFHNGKTLDSDDVIASFQHHMGETKSPAKSLLKQVKSIRKDGKYTVVFELSGGNADFPFVASDYHIAIKQAWDGGKISPNDGIGTGPYVLKDMEMGVRFFGTRNPNYFKSDRGWFNELEMLSIVDPTARSNALATGEVDVIDRVDLKTAHLLARKSGIKVEETTGTKHYTFPMRTDTSPFDDNNVRLALKHAVNRDEIVEKVLFGHGVVGNDHPIAPSQPFHAATLPQRTYDPDKARFYAKKAGGIKVKLSAADAAFPGAVDAAVLYKEHAAAAGIEIEVVREPSDGYWSNVWMKKPWGACYWGGRPTEDWMFSTAYMGGASWNDTFWKNDRFDKLLIEARAETNQAKRREMYFEMQKIVSDKGGVVVPMFANYVFGTSDKVAHGTMAGNWDLDGDKFHERWWYS
;
A
#
# COMPACT_ATOMS: atom_id res chain seq x y z
N MET A 1 -7.49 -4.07 36.08
CA MET A 1 -8.83 -3.99 35.48
C MET A 1 -8.79 -4.46 34.03
N ASP A 2 -7.83 -4.02 33.26
CA ASP A 2 -7.68 -4.36 31.83
C ASP A 2 -7.57 -5.87 31.55
N SER A 3 -6.76 -6.63 32.31
CA SER A 3 -6.61 -8.08 32.11
C SER A 3 -7.90 -8.88 32.31
N LYS A 4 -8.82 -8.41 33.17
CA LYS A 4 -10.13 -9.05 33.37
C LYS A 4 -11.10 -8.74 32.23
N ILE A 5 -11.03 -7.53 31.68
CA ILE A 5 -11.81 -7.12 30.52
C ILE A 5 -11.37 -7.92 29.29
N ASP A 6 -10.06 -8.08 29.10
CA ASP A 6 -9.51 -8.82 27.97
C ASP A 6 -9.87 -10.30 28.05
N HIS A 7 -9.86 -10.90 29.25
CA HIS A 7 -10.31 -12.28 29.43
C HIS A 7 -11.82 -12.46 29.12
N ILE A 8 -12.68 -11.50 29.50
CA ILE A 8 -14.11 -11.55 29.17
C ILE A 8 -14.34 -11.33 27.67
N LYS A 9 -13.54 -10.47 27.00
CA LYS A 9 -13.54 -10.32 25.54
C LYS A 9 -13.17 -11.63 24.85
N GLU A 10 -12.11 -12.30 25.31
CA GLU A 10 -11.67 -13.59 24.78
C GLU A 10 -12.76 -14.68 24.93
N GLN A 11 -13.48 -14.70 26.06
CA GLN A 11 -14.60 -15.63 26.26
C GLN A 11 -15.77 -15.36 25.31
N LEU A 12 -16.06 -14.09 24.99
CA LEU A 12 -17.07 -13.75 23.99
C LEU A 12 -16.61 -14.14 22.58
N MET A 13 -15.37 -13.83 22.23
CA MET A 13 -14.78 -14.17 20.93
C MET A 13 -14.75 -15.69 20.68
N SER A 14 -14.47 -16.47 21.72
CA SER A 14 -14.46 -17.92 21.64
C SER A 14 -15.86 -18.56 21.72
N GLY A 15 -16.92 -17.75 21.79
CA GLY A 15 -18.31 -18.25 21.93
C GLY A 15 -18.64 -18.90 23.27
N ARG A 16 -17.76 -18.76 24.26
CA ARG A 16 -17.95 -19.35 25.62
C ARG A 16 -18.98 -18.60 26.47
N ILE A 17 -19.26 -17.35 26.09
CA ILE A 17 -20.30 -16.54 26.72
C ILE A 17 -21.14 -15.84 25.67
N THR A 18 -22.41 -15.58 26.00
CA THR A 18 -23.33 -14.80 25.15
C THR A 18 -23.11 -13.29 25.34
N ARG A 19 -23.63 -12.47 24.40
CA ARG A 19 -23.63 -10.98 24.53
C ARG A 19 -24.27 -10.51 25.84
N ARG A 20 -25.34 -11.15 26.24
CA ARG A 20 -26.03 -10.82 27.48
C ARG A 20 -25.14 -11.07 28.68
N GLU A 21 -24.45 -12.21 28.73
CA GLU A 21 -23.49 -12.54 29.78
C GLU A 21 -22.25 -11.63 29.73
N PHE A 22 -21.78 -11.28 28.55
CA PHE A 22 -20.71 -10.28 28.37
C PHE A 22 -21.09 -8.93 28.98
N ALA A 23 -22.27 -8.39 28.63
CA ALA A 23 -22.79 -7.15 29.20
C ALA A 23 -22.97 -7.22 30.70
N GLN A 24 -23.50 -8.33 31.22
CA GLN A 24 -23.66 -8.56 32.69
C GLN A 24 -22.32 -8.58 33.41
N ARG A 25 -21.30 -9.24 32.86
CA ARG A 25 -19.95 -9.30 33.44
C ARG A 25 -19.24 -7.94 33.43
N LEU A 26 -19.45 -7.13 32.41
CA LEU A 26 -18.95 -5.75 32.38
C LEU A 26 -19.61 -4.87 33.45
N MET A 27 -20.94 -5.02 33.67
CA MET A 27 -21.66 -4.31 34.75
C MET A 27 -21.15 -4.74 36.14
N VAL A 28 -20.86 -6.01 36.34
CA VAL A 28 -20.27 -6.52 37.61
C VAL A 28 -18.86 -5.92 37.85
N LEU A 29 -18.11 -5.58 36.79
CA LEU A 29 -16.83 -4.91 36.90
C LEU A 29 -16.95 -3.37 37.06
N GLY A 30 -18.17 -2.86 37.23
CA GLY A 30 -18.43 -1.43 37.43
C GLY A 30 -18.30 -0.58 36.13
N ILE A 31 -18.30 -1.23 34.96
CA ILE A 31 -18.24 -0.54 33.69
C ILE A 31 -19.68 -0.21 33.26
N ALA A 32 -20.10 1.03 33.48
CA ALA A 32 -21.43 1.52 33.13
C ALA A 32 -21.33 2.76 32.21
N GLY A 33 -22.39 3.02 31.44
CA GLY A 33 -22.49 4.21 30.59
C GLY A 33 -21.80 4.10 29.24
N THR A 34 -21.18 5.19 28.76
CA THR A 34 -20.57 5.31 27.41
C THR A 34 -19.48 4.27 27.14
N SER A 35 -18.74 3.83 28.17
CA SER A 35 -17.70 2.79 28.04
C SER A 35 -18.28 1.40 27.79
N ALA A 36 -19.44 1.08 28.40
CA ALA A 36 -20.15 -0.17 28.12
C ALA A 36 -20.75 -0.17 26.69
N GLY A 37 -21.25 0.98 26.24
CA GLY A 37 -21.73 1.16 24.85
C GLY A 37 -20.66 0.92 23.80
N THR A 38 -19.46 1.44 24.02
CA THR A 38 -18.31 1.24 23.11
C THR A 38 -17.85 -0.23 23.09
N LEU A 39 -17.87 -0.91 24.23
CA LEU A 39 -17.53 -2.33 24.33
C LEU A 39 -18.63 -3.23 23.75
N LEU A 40 -19.90 -2.81 23.80
CA LEU A 40 -21.01 -3.52 23.15
C LEU A 40 -21.00 -3.35 21.63
N THR A 41 -20.70 -2.14 21.11
CA THR A 41 -20.50 -1.92 19.66
C THR A 41 -19.27 -2.65 19.14
N TRP A 42 -18.22 -2.78 19.95
CA TRP A 42 -17.08 -3.65 19.66
C TRP A 42 -17.50 -5.12 19.62
N ALA A 43 -18.31 -5.58 20.59
CA ALA A 43 -18.87 -6.94 20.60
C ALA A 43 -19.81 -7.22 19.41
N GLU A 44 -20.54 -6.21 18.91
CA GLU A 44 -21.34 -6.33 17.68
C GLU A 44 -20.48 -6.55 16.44
N LYS A 45 -19.41 -5.80 16.29
CA LYS A 45 -18.43 -5.98 15.20
C LYS A 45 -17.72 -7.33 15.29
N THR A 46 -17.48 -7.85 16.50
CA THR A 46 -16.75 -9.11 16.70
C THR A 46 -17.63 -10.35 16.48
N GLN A 47 -18.93 -10.28 16.74
CA GLN A 47 -19.87 -11.39 16.45
C GLN A 47 -20.33 -11.44 14.98
N ALA A 48 -20.08 -10.40 14.20
CA ALA A 48 -20.12 -10.46 12.74
C ALA A 48 -18.91 -11.21 12.16
N ALA A 49 -18.02 -11.76 12.99
CA ALA A 49 -16.92 -12.62 12.59
C ALA A 49 -17.48 -13.86 11.87
N GLY A 50 -17.04 -14.04 10.65
CA GLY A 50 -17.63 -14.89 9.67
C GLY A 50 -17.66 -16.37 9.99
N LYS A 51 -18.53 -17.08 9.30
CA LYS A 51 -18.55 -18.53 9.32
C LYS A 51 -17.31 -19.06 8.60
N ARG A 52 -16.62 -20.03 9.22
CA ARG A 52 -15.57 -20.76 8.52
C ARG A 52 -16.20 -21.69 7.49
N GLY A 53 -15.61 -21.75 6.32
CA GLY A 53 -16.03 -22.70 5.29
C GLY A 53 -16.10 -22.12 3.88
N GLY A 54 -16.51 -22.93 2.92
CA GLY A 54 -16.65 -22.55 1.53
C GLY A 54 -15.32 -22.38 0.78
N ARG A 55 -15.45 -22.07 -0.52
CA ARG A 55 -14.35 -21.74 -1.42
C ARG A 55 -14.47 -20.28 -1.84
N LEU A 56 -13.44 -19.48 -1.57
CA LEU A 56 -13.32 -18.15 -2.13
C LEU A 56 -12.68 -18.23 -3.52
N ARG A 57 -13.34 -17.62 -4.52
CA ARG A 57 -12.85 -17.54 -5.90
C ARG A 57 -12.60 -16.07 -6.24
N ALA A 58 -11.37 -15.76 -6.69
CA ALA A 58 -11.00 -14.40 -7.03
C ALA A 58 -10.49 -14.29 -8.47
N GLY A 59 -11.01 -13.32 -9.21
CA GLY A 59 -10.53 -12.93 -10.53
C GLY A 59 -9.55 -11.77 -10.41
N ILE A 60 -8.29 -12.01 -10.73
CA ILE A 60 -7.19 -11.04 -10.54
C ILE A 60 -6.69 -10.53 -11.88
N ALA A 61 -6.46 -9.22 -11.96
CA ALA A 61 -6.11 -8.49 -13.20
C ALA A 61 -4.73 -8.80 -13.79
N HIS A 62 -3.89 -9.48 -13.06
CA HIS A 62 -2.53 -9.83 -13.47
C HIS A 62 -2.33 -11.33 -13.53
N GLY A 63 -1.15 -11.72 -13.98
CA GLY A 63 -0.65 -13.08 -14.09
C GLY A 63 0.12 -13.23 -15.39
N SER A 64 1.21 -13.98 -15.35
CA SER A 64 2.08 -14.28 -16.49
C SER A 64 2.51 -15.73 -16.44
N THR A 65 2.59 -16.37 -17.61
CA THR A 65 3.14 -17.73 -17.74
C THR A 65 4.62 -17.81 -17.36
N THR A 66 5.29 -16.67 -17.24
CA THR A 66 6.68 -16.54 -16.77
C THR A 66 6.80 -16.33 -15.27
N ASP A 67 5.68 -16.22 -14.55
CA ASP A 67 5.68 -16.11 -13.09
C ASP A 67 6.32 -17.35 -12.45
N THR A 68 6.91 -17.17 -11.27
CA THR A 68 7.49 -18.27 -10.48
C THR A 68 7.14 -18.10 -9.00
N LEU A 69 7.32 -19.14 -8.20
CA LEU A 69 7.14 -19.04 -6.73
C LEU A 69 8.38 -18.50 -6.02
N ASP A 70 9.43 -18.15 -6.76
CA ASP A 70 10.60 -17.48 -6.17
C ASP A 70 10.27 -16.03 -5.81
N PRO A 71 10.29 -15.66 -4.51
CA PRO A 71 9.96 -14.30 -4.09
C PRO A 71 10.92 -13.24 -4.66
N ALA A 72 12.11 -13.62 -5.11
CA ALA A 72 13.03 -12.72 -5.80
C ALA A 72 12.56 -12.27 -7.20
N THR A 73 11.46 -12.85 -7.71
CA THR A 73 10.93 -12.60 -9.07
C THR A 73 9.54 -11.98 -9.09
N TYR A 74 8.96 -11.67 -7.94
CA TYR A 74 7.60 -11.12 -7.88
C TYR A 74 7.54 -9.69 -8.45
N GLU A 75 6.80 -9.50 -9.54
CA GLU A 75 6.68 -8.21 -10.23
C GLU A 75 5.22 -7.75 -10.39
N ASN A 76 4.24 -8.59 -10.06
CA ASN A 76 2.83 -8.28 -10.30
C ASN A 76 1.91 -8.63 -9.12
N GLY A 77 0.70 -8.03 -9.10
CA GLY A 77 -0.26 -8.18 -8.02
C GLY A 77 -0.90 -9.57 -7.92
N TYR A 78 -0.79 -10.44 -8.94
CA TYR A 78 -1.22 -11.83 -8.84
C TYR A 78 -0.27 -12.62 -7.94
N MET A 79 1.04 -12.47 -8.20
CA MET A 79 2.06 -13.17 -7.41
C MET A 79 2.16 -12.63 -5.98
N SER A 80 1.95 -11.32 -5.74
CA SER A 80 1.93 -10.80 -4.36
C SER A 80 0.77 -11.38 -3.53
N LYS A 81 -0.42 -11.54 -4.13
CA LYS A 81 -1.58 -12.16 -3.47
C LYS A 81 -1.35 -13.64 -3.18
N ILE A 82 -0.76 -14.39 -4.13
CA ILE A 82 -0.37 -15.79 -3.93
C ILE A 82 0.69 -15.91 -2.83
N ASN A 83 1.67 -15.00 -2.83
CA ASN A 83 2.69 -14.95 -1.79
C ASN A 83 2.06 -14.83 -0.39
N TYR A 84 1.17 -13.87 -0.17
CA TYR A 84 0.48 -13.71 1.11
C TYR A 84 -0.49 -14.85 1.45
N ALA A 85 -0.94 -15.62 0.46
CA ALA A 85 -1.72 -16.83 0.72
C ALA A 85 -0.86 -17.98 1.27
N ILE A 86 0.37 -18.13 0.77
CA ILE A 86 1.28 -19.24 1.11
C ILE A 86 2.21 -18.88 2.26
N HIS A 87 2.69 -17.63 2.33
CA HIS A 87 3.75 -17.19 3.24
C HIS A 87 3.28 -16.08 4.19
N ASN A 88 4.06 -15.87 5.24
CA ASN A 88 3.98 -14.70 6.10
C ASN A 88 5.33 -13.97 6.13
N HIS A 89 5.32 -12.77 6.72
CA HIS A 89 6.47 -11.88 6.86
C HIS A 89 6.77 -11.63 8.34
N LEU A 90 7.82 -10.88 8.66
CA LEU A 90 8.09 -10.53 10.06
C LEU A 90 6.98 -9.68 10.67
N GLY A 91 6.42 -8.77 9.88
CA GLY A 91 5.26 -7.95 10.26
C GLY A 91 4.30 -7.78 9.09
N GLU A 92 3.15 -7.19 9.35
CA GLU A 92 2.15 -6.83 8.34
C GLU A 92 1.68 -5.38 8.52
N VAL A 93 1.23 -4.76 7.42
CA VAL A 93 0.59 -3.44 7.49
C VAL A 93 -0.87 -3.62 7.87
N ASP A 94 -1.32 -2.92 8.91
CA ASP A 94 -2.71 -2.91 9.35
C ASP A 94 -3.56 -1.87 8.59
N HIS A 95 -4.84 -1.79 8.90
CA HIS A 95 -5.78 -0.86 8.28
C HIS A 95 -5.51 0.62 8.61
N THR A 96 -4.64 0.91 9.58
CA THR A 96 -4.21 2.27 9.92
C THR A 96 -2.91 2.68 9.23
N GLY A 97 -2.32 1.76 8.45
CA GLY A 97 -1.04 1.94 7.78
C GLY A 97 0.18 1.70 8.68
N ASN A 98 -0.02 1.23 9.91
CA ASN A 98 1.06 0.92 10.84
C ASN A 98 1.53 -0.53 10.70
N MET A 99 2.79 -0.77 11.11
CA MET A 99 3.31 -2.13 11.22
C MET A 99 2.71 -2.84 12.43
N ALA A 100 2.11 -4.00 12.18
CA ALA A 100 1.59 -4.92 13.18
C ALA A 100 2.42 -6.22 13.22
N PRO A 101 2.51 -6.88 14.40
CA PRO A 101 3.20 -8.15 14.55
C PRO A 101 2.62 -9.26 13.67
N GLU A 102 3.51 -10.01 12.98
CA GLU A 102 3.13 -11.21 12.24
C GLU A 102 3.98 -12.42 12.69
N LEU A 103 5.03 -12.84 11.98
CA LEU A 103 5.94 -13.88 12.45
C LEU A 103 6.86 -13.41 13.58
N ALA A 104 7.19 -12.12 13.61
CA ALA A 104 7.75 -11.49 14.79
C ALA A 104 6.60 -11.01 15.70
N GLU A 105 6.63 -11.38 16.97
CA GLU A 105 5.66 -10.89 17.97
C GLU A 105 6.02 -9.51 18.52
N SER A 106 7.29 -9.10 18.37
CA SER A 106 7.78 -7.76 18.72
C SER A 106 9.10 -7.44 18.01
N TRP A 107 9.43 -6.17 17.97
CA TRP A 107 10.74 -5.66 17.55
C TRP A 107 11.15 -4.45 18.37
N ASP A 108 12.46 -4.29 18.55
CA ASP A 108 13.03 -3.23 19.38
C ASP A 108 14.16 -2.52 18.64
N PRO A 109 14.05 -1.19 18.40
CA PRO A 109 15.11 -0.38 17.84
C PRO A 109 16.14 -0.02 18.92
N GLN A 110 17.41 -0.25 18.62
CA GLN A 110 18.52 0.11 19.48
C GLN A 110 19.52 0.99 18.73
N ASN A 111 20.41 1.67 19.46
CA ASN A 111 21.49 2.49 18.88
C ASN A 111 21.00 3.52 17.83
N GLY A 112 19.87 4.22 18.10
CA GLY A 112 19.29 5.16 17.14
C GLY A 112 18.78 4.47 15.87
N ALA A 113 18.07 3.35 16.05
CA ALA A 113 17.51 2.50 15.00
C ALA A 113 18.56 1.93 14.01
N LYS A 114 19.81 1.79 14.44
CA LYS A 114 20.87 1.09 13.68
C LYS A 114 20.90 -0.41 13.96
N THR A 115 20.43 -0.81 15.13
CA THR A 115 20.31 -2.22 15.53
C THR A 115 18.83 -2.52 15.74
N TRP A 116 18.32 -3.59 15.14
CA TRP A 116 16.95 -4.04 15.30
C TRP A 116 16.91 -5.46 15.81
N VAL A 117 16.21 -5.69 16.92
CA VAL A 117 16.01 -6.99 17.53
C VAL A 117 14.59 -7.45 17.26
N PHE A 118 14.42 -8.52 16.51
CA PHE A 118 13.13 -9.13 16.25
C PHE A 118 12.94 -10.39 17.07
N ASN A 119 11.89 -10.47 17.86
CA ASN A 119 11.52 -11.65 18.62
C ASN A 119 10.46 -12.44 17.85
N LEU A 120 10.79 -13.66 17.47
CA LEU A 120 9.92 -14.51 16.67
C LEU A 120 8.85 -15.18 17.51
N ARG A 121 7.67 -15.33 16.95
CA ARG A 121 6.55 -16.08 17.50
C ARG A 121 6.92 -17.55 17.63
N ARG A 122 6.63 -18.14 18.79
CA ARG A 122 6.90 -19.54 19.06
C ARG A 122 5.75 -20.42 18.57
N GLY A 123 6.07 -21.65 18.15
CA GLY A 123 5.08 -22.66 17.76
C GLY A 123 4.45 -22.43 16.39
N VAL A 124 4.96 -21.51 15.58
CA VAL A 124 4.55 -21.38 14.18
C VAL A 124 5.16 -22.52 13.38
N GLU A 125 4.34 -23.18 12.57
CA GLU A 125 4.74 -24.29 11.71
C GLU A 125 4.64 -23.92 10.23
N PHE A 126 5.62 -24.36 9.45
CA PHE A 126 5.49 -24.42 8.01
C PHE A 126 4.47 -25.48 7.59
N HIS A 127 3.96 -25.42 6.36
CA HIS A 127 2.96 -26.35 5.84
C HIS A 127 3.37 -27.82 5.90
N ASN A 128 4.65 -28.11 6.03
CA ASN A 128 5.21 -29.45 6.18
C ASN A 128 5.48 -29.87 7.64
N GLY A 129 5.10 -29.04 8.62
CA GLY A 129 5.24 -29.32 10.05
C GLY A 129 6.58 -28.90 10.67
N LYS A 130 7.55 -28.36 9.90
CA LYS A 130 8.77 -27.79 10.50
C LYS A 130 8.41 -26.52 11.29
N THR A 131 8.92 -26.41 12.52
CA THR A 131 8.76 -25.20 13.33
C THR A 131 9.66 -24.08 12.83
N LEU A 132 9.11 -22.87 12.70
CA LEU A 132 9.82 -21.65 12.38
C LEU A 132 10.89 -21.33 13.44
N ASP A 133 12.07 -20.90 12.97
CA ASP A 133 13.15 -20.39 13.82
C ASP A 133 13.98 -19.28 13.13
N SER A 134 15.01 -18.81 13.84
CA SER A 134 15.87 -17.72 13.36
C SER A 134 16.67 -18.07 12.11
N ASP A 135 16.98 -19.33 11.87
CA ASP A 135 17.74 -19.75 10.68
C ASP A 135 16.87 -19.58 9.41
N ASP A 136 15.56 -19.79 9.50
CA ASP A 136 14.61 -19.56 8.39
C ASP A 136 14.57 -18.09 7.98
N VAL A 137 14.53 -17.19 8.97
CA VAL A 137 14.54 -15.75 8.71
C VAL A 137 15.86 -15.34 8.05
N ILE A 138 16.99 -15.77 8.59
CA ILE A 138 18.30 -15.43 8.04
C ILE A 138 18.44 -15.93 6.59
N ALA A 139 18.07 -17.17 6.32
CA ALA A 139 18.13 -17.76 4.98
C ALA A 139 17.24 -17.00 3.98
N SER A 140 16.03 -16.60 4.41
CA SER A 140 15.10 -15.82 3.58
C SER A 140 15.68 -14.46 3.20
N PHE A 141 16.23 -13.71 4.15
CA PHE A 141 16.89 -12.43 3.86
C PHE A 141 18.11 -12.59 2.96
N GLN A 142 18.93 -13.60 3.19
CA GLN A 142 20.14 -13.86 2.40
C GLN A 142 19.83 -14.16 0.93
N HIS A 143 18.67 -14.74 0.63
CA HIS A 143 18.21 -14.96 -0.74
C HIS A 143 18.07 -13.67 -1.56
N HIS A 144 17.81 -12.56 -0.90
CA HIS A 144 17.66 -11.23 -1.53
C HIS A 144 18.93 -10.37 -1.43
N MET A 145 20.01 -10.89 -0.85
CA MET A 145 21.28 -10.18 -0.65
C MET A 145 22.37 -10.77 -1.55
N GLY A 146 23.49 -10.06 -1.70
CA GLY A 146 24.62 -10.54 -2.51
C GLY A 146 24.32 -10.58 -4.02
N GLU A 147 24.70 -11.66 -4.68
CA GLU A 147 24.49 -11.86 -6.13
C GLU A 147 23.07 -12.39 -6.40
N THR A 148 22.12 -11.47 -6.53
CA THR A 148 20.71 -11.76 -6.80
C THR A 148 20.11 -10.72 -7.74
N LYS A 149 19.07 -11.10 -8.50
CA LYS A 149 18.24 -10.19 -9.31
C LYS A 149 17.05 -9.61 -8.53
N SER A 150 16.88 -9.99 -7.26
CA SER A 150 15.76 -9.55 -6.45
C SER A 150 15.64 -8.02 -6.39
N PRO A 151 14.44 -7.44 -6.60
CA PRO A 151 14.18 -6.02 -6.38
C PRO A 151 14.44 -5.60 -4.92
N ALA A 152 14.23 -6.51 -3.95
CA ALA A 152 14.49 -6.26 -2.54
C ALA A 152 15.99 -6.06 -2.21
N LYS A 153 16.90 -6.44 -3.11
CA LYS A 153 18.34 -6.20 -2.94
C LYS A 153 18.66 -4.74 -2.62
N SER A 154 17.99 -3.81 -3.29
CA SER A 154 18.20 -2.38 -3.07
C SER A 154 17.78 -1.93 -1.68
N LEU A 155 16.70 -2.49 -1.15
CA LEU A 155 16.17 -2.21 0.20
C LEU A 155 17.10 -2.73 1.27
N LEU A 156 17.70 -3.89 1.03
CA LEU A 156 18.59 -4.58 1.98
C LEU A 156 20.04 -4.10 1.94
N LYS A 157 20.43 -3.18 1.04
CA LYS A 157 21.78 -2.58 1.01
C LYS A 157 22.20 -1.94 2.33
N GLN A 158 21.24 -1.45 3.11
CA GLN A 158 21.49 -0.86 4.42
C GLN A 158 21.85 -1.90 5.49
N VAL A 159 21.56 -3.19 5.27
CA VAL A 159 21.84 -4.26 6.23
C VAL A 159 23.30 -4.66 6.14
N LYS A 160 24.05 -4.46 7.23
CA LYS A 160 25.47 -4.86 7.36
C LYS A 160 25.61 -6.31 7.74
N SER A 161 24.79 -6.76 8.68
CA SER A 161 24.81 -8.15 9.15
C SER A 161 23.44 -8.55 9.71
N ILE A 162 23.18 -9.84 9.63
CA ILE A 162 22.05 -10.50 10.26
C ILE A 162 22.62 -11.64 11.10
N ARG A 163 22.22 -11.72 12.35
CA ARG A 163 22.65 -12.80 13.25
C ARG A 163 21.51 -13.28 14.10
N LYS A 164 21.55 -14.53 14.50
CA LYS A 164 20.65 -15.08 15.51
C LYS A 164 21.18 -14.78 16.93
N ASP A 165 20.25 -14.56 17.85
CA ASP A 165 20.51 -14.50 19.29
C ASP A 165 19.60 -15.54 19.98
N GLY A 166 19.98 -16.82 19.83
CA GLY A 166 19.16 -17.96 20.17
C GLY A 166 18.18 -18.36 19.04
N LYS A 167 17.27 -19.28 19.37
CA LYS A 167 16.37 -19.93 18.38
C LYS A 167 15.29 -18.99 17.83
N TYR A 168 14.85 -17.99 18.60
CA TYR A 168 13.68 -17.17 18.29
C TYR A 168 13.98 -15.67 18.30
N THR A 169 15.25 -15.27 18.19
CA THR A 169 15.62 -13.86 18.13
C THR A 169 16.57 -13.62 16.97
N VAL A 170 16.26 -12.65 16.13
CA VAL A 170 17.09 -12.22 14.99
C VAL A 170 17.49 -10.77 15.20
N VAL A 171 18.77 -10.48 15.03
CA VAL A 171 19.34 -9.15 15.17
C VAL A 171 19.88 -8.67 13.83
N PHE A 172 19.42 -7.49 13.41
CA PHE A 172 19.88 -6.81 12.20
C PHE A 172 20.75 -5.62 12.60
N GLU A 173 21.92 -5.50 11.99
CA GLU A 173 22.79 -4.33 12.10
C GLU A 173 22.72 -3.52 10.79
N LEU A 174 22.38 -2.25 10.87
CA LEU A 174 22.23 -1.36 9.73
C LEU A 174 23.43 -0.42 9.58
N SER A 175 23.65 0.07 8.38
CA SER A 175 24.69 1.08 8.08
C SER A 175 24.35 2.48 8.61
N GLY A 176 23.07 2.78 8.78
CA GLY A 176 22.52 4.02 9.33
C GLY A 176 21.25 3.72 10.11
N GLY A 177 20.81 4.66 10.95
CA GLY A 177 19.52 4.53 11.64
C GLY A 177 18.35 4.53 10.64
N ASN A 178 17.41 3.60 10.82
CA ASN A 178 16.17 3.54 10.03
C ASN A 178 15.01 3.08 10.91
N ALA A 179 14.16 4.00 11.33
CA ALA A 179 12.99 3.73 12.17
C ALA A 179 11.89 2.96 11.40
N ASP A 180 11.94 2.95 10.07
CA ASP A 180 10.99 2.22 9.21
C ASP A 180 11.53 0.84 8.78
N PHE A 181 12.62 0.38 9.38
CA PHE A 181 13.18 -0.93 9.03
C PHE A 181 12.19 -2.10 9.17
N PRO A 182 11.25 -2.14 10.13
CA PRO A 182 10.22 -3.18 10.17
C PRO A 182 9.38 -3.26 8.88
N PHE A 183 9.07 -2.13 8.21
CA PHE A 183 8.40 -2.12 6.91
C PHE A 183 9.29 -2.72 5.82
N VAL A 184 10.59 -2.35 5.81
CA VAL A 184 11.56 -2.92 4.88
C VAL A 184 11.70 -4.42 5.10
N ALA A 185 11.80 -4.86 6.35
CA ALA A 185 11.92 -6.27 6.72
C ALA A 185 10.64 -7.10 6.45
N SER A 186 9.54 -6.43 6.11
CA SER A 186 8.24 -7.04 5.81
C SER A 186 7.77 -6.72 4.38
N ASP A 187 8.69 -6.30 3.49
CA ASP A 187 8.39 -6.13 2.07
C ASP A 187 7.93 -7.46 1.46
N TYR A 188 6.96 -7.40 0.54
CA TYR A 188 6.31 -8.60 -0.01
C TYR A 188 7.27 -9.56 -0.71
N HIS A 189 8.46 -9.12 -1.15
CA HIS A 189 9.48 -10.03 -1.65
C HIS A 189 10.16 -10.81 -0.52
N ILE A 190 10.21 -10.28 0.70
CA ILE A 190 10.93 -10.89 1.83
C ILE A 190 10.01 -11.85 2.59
N ALA A 191 9.43 -12.80 1.86
CA ALA A 191 8.64 -13.88 2.43
C ALA A 191 9.53 -14.81 3.27
N ILE A 192 9.09 -15.16 4.48
CA ILE A 192 9.86 -16.08 5.31
C ILE A 192 9.59 -17.52 4.87
N LYS A 193 10.62 -18.15 4.35
CA LYS A 193 10.64 -19.53 3.86
C LYS A 193 11.51 -20.41 4.72
N GLN A 194 11.23 -21.71 4.66
CA GLN A 194 12.02 -22.70 5.40
C GLN A 194 13.48 -22.72 4.92
N ALA A 195 14.40 -22.70 5.87
CA ALA A 195 15.80 -23.02 5.61
C ALA A 195 15.98 -24.53 5.49
N TRP A 196 16.70 -24.94 4.47
CA TRP A 196 17.12 -26.32 4.23
C TRP A 196 18.59 -26.52 4.62
N ASP A 197 19.08 -27.73 4.49
CA ASP A 197 20.48 -28.06 4.71
C ASP A 197 21.42 -27.10 3.93
N GLY A 198 22.41 -26.56 4.61
CA GLY A 198 23.29 -25.52 4.07
C GLY A 198 22.79 -24.09 4.24
N GLY A 199 21.68 -23.85 4.97
CA GLY A 199 21.19 -22.52 5.36
C GLY A 199 20.61 -21.72 4.18
N LYS A 200 20.09 -22.39 3.14
CA LYS A 200 19.45 -21.76 1.98
C LYS A 200 17.97 -22.12 1.91
N ILE A 201 17.16 -21.23 1.32
CA ILE A 201 15.77 -21.55 1.01
C ILE A 201 15.65 -22.35 -0.30
N SER A 202 14.54 -23.08 -0.45
CA SER A 202 14.09 -23.61 -1.74
C SER A 202 13.05 -22.67 -2.33
N PRO A 203 13.40 -21.79 -3.29
CA PRO A 203 12.56 -20.64 -3.63
C PRO A 203 11.23 -21.01 -4.28
N ASN A 204 11.13 -22.15 -4.96
CA ASN A 204 9.95 -22.57 -5.71
C ASN A 204 9.14 -23.74 -5.07
N ASP A 205 9.39 -24.08 -3.81
CA ASP A 205 8.76 -25.23 -3.15
C ASP A 205 7.29 -25.02 -2.74
N GLY A 206 6.80 -23.80 -2.73
CA GLY A 206 5.43 -23.49 -2.30
C GLY A 206 5.15 -23.78 -0.82
N ILE A 207 6.19 -24.00 0.00
CA ILE A 207 6.08 -24.26 1.43
C ILE A 207 6.24 -22.96 2.21
N GLY A 208 5.21 -22.57 2.95
CA GLY A 208 5.21 -21.38 3.80
C GLY A 208 4.50 -21.61 5.12
N THR A 209 4.24 -20.53 5.85
CA THR A 209 3.53 -20.51 7.12
C THR A 209 2.11 -19.94 6.99
N GLY A 210 1.73 -19.55 5.76
CA GLY A 210 0.53 -18.78 5.46
C GLY A 210 -0.78 -19.52 5.66
N PRO A 211 -1.92 -18.82 5.47
CA PRO A 211 -3.25 -19.36 5.72
C PRO A 211 -3.67 -20.47 4.75
N TYR A 212 -3.02 -20.61 3.59
CA TYR A 212 -3.37 -21.62 2.58
C TYR A 212 -2.17 -22.46 2.16
N VAL A 213 -2.37 -23.77 2.13
CA VAL A 213 -1.42 -24.75 1.62
C VAL A 213 -1.64 -24.89 0.12
N LEU A 214 -0.62 -24.64 -0.68
CA LEU A 214 -0.64 -24.82 -2.13
C LEU A 214 -0.99 -26.28 -2.49
N LYS A 215 -1.96 -26.49 -3.38
CA LYS A 215 -2.40 -27.78 -3.88
C LYS A 215 -2.20 -27.93 -5.38
N ASP A 216 -2.45 -26.85 -6.11
CA ASP A 216 -2.31 -26.85 -7.57
C ASP A 216 -2.02 -25.43 -8.06
N MET A 217 -1.18 -25.30 -9.06
CA MET A 217 -0.84 -24.02 -9.67
C MET A 217 -0.47 -24.19 -11.14
N GLU A 218 -1.15 -23.43 -11.98
CA GLU A 218 -0.77 -23.18 -13.36
C GLU A 218 -0.35 -21.71 -13.48
N MET A 219 0.95 -21.49 -13.78
CA MET A 219 1.54 -20.15 -13.78
C MET A 219 0.82 -19.20 -14.75
N GLY A 220 0.44 -18.04 -14.25
CA GLY A 220 -0.30 -17.04 -15.02
C GLY A 220 -1.75 -17.38 -15.34
N VAL A 221 -2.28 -18.49 -14.84
CA VAL A 221 -3.64 -18.96 -15.11
C VAL A 221 -4.43 -19.16 -13.82
N ARG A 222 -3.94 -20.03 -12.93
CA ARG A 222 -4.71 -20.48 -11.78
C ARG A 222 -3.83 -20.83 -10.59
N PHE A 223 -4.26 -20.41 -9.40
CA PHE A 223 -3.79 -20.88 -8.09
C PHE A 223 -4.93 -21.57 -7.36
N PHE A 224 -4.66 -22.71 -6.72
CA PHE A 224 -5.58 -23.38 -5.82
C PHE A 224 -4.88 -23.82 -4.54
N GLY A 225 -5.45 -23.44 -3.39
CA GLY A 225 -4.96 -23.78 -2.07
C GLY A 225 -6.08 -24.21 -1.13
N THR A 226 -5.73 -25.02 -0.13
CA THR A 226 -6.63 -25.39 0.96
C THR A 226 -6.18 -24.74 2.25
N ARG A 227 -7.13 -24.43 3.14
CA ARG A 227 -6.82 -23.80 4.42
C ARG A 227 -5.77 -24.59 5.21
N ASN A 228 -4.78 -23.87 5.75
CA ASN A 228 -3.82 -24.42 6.68
C ASN A 228 -4.52 -24.72 8.03
N PRO A 229 -4.62 -25.98 8.47
CA PRO A 229 -5.28 -26.33 9.73
C PRO A 229 -4.53 -25.82 10.96
N ASN A 230 -3.20 -25.64 10.83
CA ASN A 230 -2.31 -25.20 11.91
C ASN A 230 -1.94 -23.71 11.78
N TYR A 231 -2.77 -22.91 11.08
CA TYR A 231 -2.49 -21.49 10.93
C TYR A 231 -2.50 -20.77 12.28
N PHE A 232 -1.41 -20.09 12.60
CA PHE A 232 -1.18 -19.51 13.93
C PHE A 232 -2.11 -18.33 14.29
N LYS A 233 -2.76 -17.68 13.31
CA LYS A 233 -3.77 -16.63 13.54
C LYS A 233 -5.16 -17.29 13.58
N SER A 234 -5.75 -17.42 14.76
CA SER A 234 -7.03 -18.11 14.95
C SER A 234 -8.25 -17.35 14.40
N ASP A 235 -8.12 -16.04 14.22
CA ASP A 235 -9.15 -15.10 13.75
C ASP A 235 -9.02 -14.76 12.25
N ARG A 236 -8.28 -15.55 11.51
CA ARG A 236 -7.95 -15.33 10.08
C ARG A 236 -8.07 -16.64 9.28
N GLY A 237 -8.02 -16.52 7.93
CA GLY A 237 -8.09 -17.68 7.04
C GLY A 237 -9.44 -18.39 7.15
N TRP A 238 -10.53 -17.70 6.83
CA TRP A 238 -11.90 -18.14 7.07
C TRP A 238 -12.40 -19.19 6.07
N PHE A 239 -11.94 -19.15 4.81
CA PHE A 239 -12.38 -20.06 3.76
C PHE A 239 -11.64 -21.39 3.84
N ASN A 240 -12.33 -22.50 3.50
CA ASN A 240 -11.70 -23.82 3.43
C ASN A 240 -10.78 -23.96 2.21
N GLU A 241 -11.13 -23.26 1.13
CA GLU A 241 -10.43 -23.31 -0.14
C GLU A 241 -10.29 -21.89 -0.72
N LEU A 242 -9.19 -21.65 -1.39
CA LEU A 242 -8.91 -20.42 -2.11
C LEU A 242 -8.55 -20.76 -3.56
N GLU A 243 -9.24 -20.13 -4.49
CA GLU A 243 -8.94 -20.21 -5.91
C GLU A 243 -8.75 -18.80 -6.46
N MET A 244 -7.62 -18.54 -7.11
CA MET A 244 -7.35 -17.28 -7.78
C MET A 244 -7.12 -17.54 -9.27
N LEU A 245 -7.92 -16.87 -10.10
CA LEU A 245 -7.86 -16.94 -11.56
C LEU A 245 -7.23 -15.65 -12.11
N SER A 246 -6.28 -15.79 -13.01
CA SER A 246 -5.76 -14.65 -13.77
C SER A 246 -6.78 -14.28 -14.85
N ILE A 247 -7.49 -13.17 -14.68
CA ILE A 247 -8.46 -12.64 -15.66
C ILE A 247 -8.04 -11.22 -16.00
N VAL A 248 -7.17 -11.07 -16.99
CA VAL A 248 -6.51 -9.79 -17.31
C VAL A 248 -7.51 -8.77 -17.90
N ASP A 249 -8.42 -9.22 -18.79
CA ASP A 249 -9.41 -8.34 -19.39
C ASP A 249 -10.44 -7.84 -18.37
N PRO A 250 -10.64 -6.52 -18.18
CA PRO A 250 -11.54 -5.98 -17.16
C PRO A 250 -13.02 -6.32 -17.42
N THR A 251 -13.44 -6.47 -18.68
CA THR A 251 -14.80 -6.83 -19.03
C THR A 251 -15.07 -8.31 -18.72
N ALA A 252 -14.14 -9.20 -19.08
CA ALA A 252 -14.23 -10.62 -18.73
C ALA A 252 -14.25 -10.80 -17.21
N ARG A 253 -13.42 -10.06 -16.47
CA ARG A 253 -13.35 -10.10 -15.01
C ARG A 253 -14.66 -9.63 -14.36
N SER A 254 -15.23 -8.52 -14.83
CA SER A 254 -16.53 -8.03 -14.37
C SER A 254 -17.68 -9.00 -14.69
N ASN A 255 -17.62 -9.68 -15.84
CA ASN A 255 -18.61 -10.70 -16.21
C ASN A 255 -18.48 -11.96 -15.33
N ALA A 256 -17.26 -12.42 -15.02
CA ALA A 256 -17.04 -13.53 -14.12
C ALA A 256 -17.64 -13.29 -12.72
N LEU A 257 -17.51 -12.08 -12.18
CA LEU A 257 -18.19 -11.71 -10.94
C LEU A 257 -19.73 -11.69 -11.12
N ALA A 258 -20.20 -11.12 -12.22
CA ALA A 258 -21.64 -10.96 -12.47
C ALA A 258 -22.36 -12.31 -12.68
N THR A 259 -21.68 -13.31 -13.19
CA THR A 259 -22.21 -14.68 -13.37
C THR A 259 -22.00 -15.58 -12.16
N GLY A 260 -21.26 -15.13 -11.16
CA GLY A 260 -20.91 -15.92 -9.99
C GLY A 260 -19.82 -16.97 -10.24
N GLU A 261 -19.05 -16.82 -11.30
CA GLU A 261 -17.84 -17.64 -11.54
C GLU A 261 -16.75 -17.32 -10.50
N VAL A 262 -16.62 -16.04 -10.14
CA VAL A 262 -15.77 -15.58 -9.04
C VAL A 262 -16.57 -14.80 -8.01
N ASP A 263 -16.06 -14.69 -6.78
CA ASP A 263 -16.70 -14.01 -5.66
C ASP A 263 -16.09 -12.62 -5.39
N VAL A 264 -14.85 -12.39 -5.89
CA VAL A 264 -14.09 -11.14 -5.72
C VAL A 264 -13.34 -10.84 -7.02
N ILE A 265 -13.28 -9.57 -7.39
CA ILE A 265 -12.41 -9.08 -8.46
C ILE A 265 -11.65 -7.84 -8.02
N ASP A 266 -10.39 -7.70 -8.41
CA ASP A 266 -9.64 -6.46 -8.28
C ASP A 266 -9.85 -5.55 -9.50
N ARG A 267 -9.41 -4.28 -9.40
CA ARG A 267 -9.29 -3.32 -10.49
C ARG A 267 -10.52 -3.25 -11.41
N VAL A 268 -11.66 -2.95 -10.81
CA VAL A 268 -12.90 -2.67 -11.56
C VAL A 268 -12.64 -1.49 -12.52
N ASP A 269 -13.13 -1.61 -13.76
CA ASP A 269 -13.09 -0.48 -14.71
C ASP A 269 -13.97 0.67 -14.20
N LEU A 270 -13.35 1.81 -13.91
CA LEU A 270 -14.01 2.97 -13.33
C LEU A 270 -15.12 3.53 -14.22
N LYS A 271 -15.01 3.41 -15.55
CA LYS A 271 -16.05 3.85 -16.49
C LYS A 271 -17.34 3.05 -16.35
N THR A 272 -17.24 1.79 -15.98
CA THR A 272 -18.37 0.86 -15.88
C THR A 272 -18.68 0.42 -14.44
N ALA A 273 -17.94 0.88 -13.45
CA ALA A 273 -18.12 0.56 -12.03
C ALA A 273 -19.58 0.78 -11.56
N HIS A 274 -20.18 1.91 -11.96
CA HIS A 274 -21.57 2.24 -11.65
C HIS A 274 -22.60 1.28 -12.26
N LEU A 275 -22.31 0.65 -13.39
CA LEU A 275 -23.17 -0.38 -14.01
C LEU A 275 -23.04 -1.71 -13.27
N LEU A 276 -21.82 -2.06 -12.86
CA LEU A 276 -21.57 -3.25 -12.07
C LEU A 276 -22.24 -3.17 -10.69
N ALA A 277 -22.18 -2.02 -10.04
CA ALA A 277 -22.81 -1.77 -8.74
C ALA A 277 -24.35 -1.87 -8.75
N ARG A 278 -25.00 -1.77 -9.93
CA ARG A 278 -26.45 -1.92 -10.07
C ARG A 278 -26.90 -3.38 -10.18
N LYS A 279 -25.98 -4.32 -10.37
CA LYS A 279 -26.31 -5.74 -10.48
C LYS A 279 -26.65 -6.31 -9.10
N SER A 280 -27.75 -7.05 -9.01
CA SER A 280 -28.15 -7.71 -7.76
C SER A 280 -27.08 -8.73 -7.33
N GLY A 281 -26.82 -8.79 -6.03
CA GLY A 281 -25.83 -9.72 -5.45
C GLY A 281 -24.38 -9.27 -5.60
N ILE A 282 -24.13 -8.03 -6.06
CA ILE A 282 -22.78 -7.48 -6.22
C ILE A 282 -22.63 -6.18 -5.45
N LYS A 283 -21.47 -5.98 -4.85
CA LYS A 283 -21.01 -4.72 -4.29
C LYS A 283 -19.78 -4.25 -5.07
N VAL A 284 -19.69 -2.95 -5.32
CA VAL A 284 -18.46 -2.29 -5.75
C VAL A 284 -18.01 -1.45 -4.57
N GLU A 285 -16.79 -1.71 -4.12
CA GLU A 285 -16.21 -1.12 -2.91
C GLU A 285 -14.86 -0.53 -3.25
N GLU A 286 -14.37 0.35 -2.39
CA GLU A 286 -13.11 1.02 -2.63
C GLU A 286 -12.36 1.37 -1.34
N THR A 287 -11.05 1.49 -1.47
CA THR A 287 -10.16 1.93 -0.40
C THR A 287 -9.19 2.97 -0.94
N THR A 288 -9.07 4.10 -0.23
CA THR A 288 -8.07 5.11 -0.58
C THR A 288 -6.67 4.53 -0.33
N GLY A 289 -5.89 4.48 -1.41
CA GLY A 289 -4.52 3.96 -1.40
C GLY A 289 -3.46 5.06 -1.45
N THR A 290 -2.22 4.61 -1.60
CA THR A 290 -1.05 5.49 -1.73
C THR A 290 -0.69 5.78 -3.19
N LYS A 291 -1.38 5.16 -4.16
CA LYS A 291 -1.22 5.41 -5.59
C LYS A 291 -1.69 6.82 -5.93
N HIS A 292 -0.84 7.62 -6.56
CA HIS A 292 -1.18 9.00 -6.93
C HIS A 292 -0.71 9.34 -8.33
N TYR A 293 -1.40 10.29 -8.94
CA TYR A 293 -1.11 10.80 -10.26
C TYR A 293 -0.52 12.19 -10.16
N THR A 294 0.44 12.50 -11.04
CA THR A 294 1.25 13.70 -10.90
C THR A 294 1.50 14.37 -12.26
N PHE A 295 1.82 15.67 -12.20
CA PHE A 295 2.37 16.42 -13.29
C PHE A 295 3.71 17.02 -12.85
N PRO A 296 4.82 16.24 -12.89
CA PRO A 296 6.14 16.73 -12.52
C PRO A 296 6.68 17.77 -13.51
N MET A 297 7.19 18.87 -12.96
CA MET A 297 7.87 19.96 -13.63
C MET A 297 9.38 19.86 -13.35
N ARG A 298 10.21 19.84 -14.37
CA ARG A 298 11.67 19.82 -14.19
C ARG A 298 12.15 21.19 -13.70
N THR A 299 12.55 21.25 -12.45
CA THR A 299 12.99 22.50 -11.79
C THR A 299 14.40 22.95 -12.22
N ASP A 300 15.10 22.12 -12.98
CA ASP A 300 16.38 22.44 -13.62
C ASP A 300 16.23 23.06 -15.02
N THR A 301 15.01 23.33 -15.46
CA THR A 301 14.68 23.79 -16.81
C THR A 301 13.69 24.96 -16.78
N SER A 302 14.00 26.05 -17.50
CA SER A 302 13.08 27.19 -17.67
C SER A 302 11.79 26.77 -18.40
N PRO A 303 10.60 27.29 -17.99
CA PRO A 303 10.40 28.29 -16.94
C PRO A 303 10.15 27.69 -15.55
N PHE A 304 10.29 26.37 -15.36
CA PHE A 304 9.93 25.66 -14.13
C PHE A 304 10.99 25.80 -13.02
N ASP A 305 12.15 26.39 -13.29
CA ASP A 305 13.14 26.84 -12.31
C ASP A 305 12.60 28.00 -11.44
N ASP A 306 11.68 28.84 -11.96
CA ASP A 306 10.98 29.86 -11.17
C ASP A 306 9.83 29.23 -10.34
N ASN A 307 9.89 29.39 -9.02
CA ASN A 307 8.82 28.91 -8.14
C ASN A 307 7.49 29.66 -8.34
N ASN A 308 7.49 30.89 -8.88
CA ASN A 308 6.24 31.59 -9.20
C ASN A 308 5.48 30.86 -10.33
N VAL A 309 6.19 30.32 -11.34
CA VAL A 309 5.58 29.50 -12.38
C VAL A 309 4.93 28.26 -11.76
N ARG A 310 5.65 27.55 -10.89
CA ARG A 310 5.14 26.33 -10.24
C ARG A 310 3.93 26.63 -9.35
N LEU A 311 3.96 27.70 -8.56
CA LEU A 311 2.83 28.13 -7.72
C LEU A 311 1.62 28.54 -8.56
N ALA A 312 1.84 29.28 -9.68
CA ALA A 312 0.76 29.63 -10.61
C ALA A 312 0.06 28.37 -11.11
N LEU A 313 0.82 27.39 -11.58
CA LEU A 313 0.28 26.11 -12.06
C LEU A 313 -0.44 25.34 -10.96
N LYS A 314 0.12 25.26 -9.76
CA LYS A 314 -0.50 24.58 -8.61
C LYS A 314 -1.85 25.20 -8.19
N HIS A 315 -2.03 26.52 -8.34
CA HIS A 315 -3.31 27.21 -8.09
C HIS A 315 -4.27 27.16 -9.28
N ALA A 316 -3.76 26.89 -10.49
CA ALA A 316 -4.55 26.88 -11.72
C ALA A 316 -5.28 25.56 -12.00
N VAL A 317 -5.19 24.55 -11.14
CA VAL A 317 -5.82 23.24 -11.34
C VAL A 317 -7.01 23.02 -10.40
N ASN A 318 -8.17 22.69 -10.98
CA ASN A 318 -9.36 22.26 -10.23
C ASN A 318 -9.27 20.74 -9.96
N ARG A 319 -8.78 20.39 -8.77
CA ARG A 319 -8.54 18.99 -8.39
C ARG A 319 -9.81 18.20 -8.22
N ASP A 320 -10.86 18.84 -7.70
CA ASP A 320 -12.16 18.20 -7.50
C ASP A 320 -12.75 17.76 -8.85
N GLU A 321 -12.72 18.64 -9.85
CA GLU A 321 -13.22 18.32 -11.19
C GLU A 321 -12.37 17.23 -11.89
N ILE A 322 -11.05 17.22 -11.68
CA ILE A 322 -10.20 16.14 -12.20
C ILE A 322 -10.57 14.80 -11.55
N VAL A 323 -10.75 14.75 -10.22
CA VAL A 323 -11.19 13.53 -9.53
C VAL A 323 -12.55 13.07 -10.05
N GLU A 324 -13.50 13.99 -10.19
CA GLU A 324 -14.84 13.66 -10.69
C GLU A 324 -14.82 13.11 -12.13
N LYS A 325 -14.12 13.78 -13.04
CA LYS A 325 -14.18 13.47 -14.48
C LYS A 325 -13.19 12.43 -14.96
N VAL A 326 -12.03 12.32 -14.31
CA VAL A 326 -10.96 11.37 -14.70
C VAL A 326 -11.04 10.09 -13.88
N LEU A 327 -11.28 10.19 -12.58
CA LEU A 327 -11.45 9.04 -11.70
C LEU A 327 -12.92 8.67 -11.46
N PHE A 328 -13.87 9.35 -12.08
CA PHE A 328 -15.32 9.12 -11.90
C PHE A 328 -15.72 9.14 -10.42
N GLY A 329 -15.06 9.99 -9.61
CA GLY A 329 -15.24 10.08 -8.16
C GLY A 329 -14.48 9.03 -7.33
N HIS A 330 -13.81 8.07 -7.97
CA HIS A 330 -13.05 7.01 -7.28
C HIS A 330 -11.64 7.45 -6.89
N GLY A 331 -11.55 8.45 -6.05
CA GLY A 331 -10.30 9.01 -5.56
C GLY A 331 -10.49 10.16 -4.60
N VAL A 332 -9.38 10.68 -4.10
CA VAL A 332 -9.37 11.87 -3.25
C VAL A 332 -8.44 12.92 -3.80
N VAL A 333 -8.73 14.18 -3.53
CA VAL A 333 -7.89 15.29 -3.98
C VAL A 333 -6.51 15.25 -3.34
N GLY A 334 -5.48 15.56 -4.13
CA GLY A 334 -4.12 15.75 -3.66
C GLY A 334 -3.86 17.18 -3.17
N ASN A 335 -2.73 17.38 -2.51
CA ASN A 335 -2.30 18.68 -1.99
C ASN A 335 -0.84 18.99 -2.35
N ASP A 336 -0.42 18.61 -3.56
CA ASP A 336 0.93 18.81 -4.13
C ASP A 336 2.07 18.21 -3.31
N HIS A 337 1.77 17.10 -2.62
CA HIS A 337 2.75 16.22 -1.96
C HIS A 337 2.29 14.75 -2.12
N PRO A 338 3.21 13.77 -2.05
CA PRO A 338 2.90 12.37 -2.39
C PRO A 338 2.37 11.53 -1.23
N ILE A 339 2.21 12.10 -0.03
CA ILE A 339 1.81 11.34 1.15
C ILE A 339 0.29 11.27 1.22
N ALA A 340 -0.24 10.06 1.12
CA ALA A 340 -1.67 9.79 1.04
C ALA A 340 -2.37 9.91 2.40
N PRO A 341 -3.68 10.21 2.43
CA PRO A 341 -4.47 10.25 3.68
C PRO A 341 -4.44 8.95 4.48
N SER A 342 -4.17 7.81 3.84
CA SER A 342 -4.06 6.49 4.49
C SER A 342 -2.72 6.26 5.20
N GLN A 343 -1.74 7.16 5.05
CA GLN A 343 -0.42 7.01 5.67
C GLN A 343 -0.35 7.67 7.05
N PRO A 344 0.37 7.07 8.02
CA PRO A 344 0.39 7.50 9.42
C PRO A 344 0.83 8.94 9.65
N PHE A 345 1.75 9.46 8.83
CA PHE A 345 2.27 10.83 8.96
C PHE A 345 1.69 11.80 7.93
N HIS A 346 0.55 11.46 7.32
CA HIS A 346 -0.15 12.42 6.45
C HIS A 346 -0.41 13.74 7.16
N ALA A 347 -0.11 14.85 6.46
CA ALA A 347 -0.25 16.22 6.99
C ALA A 347 -1.71 16.72 6.90
N ALA A 348 -2.63 16.05 7.60
CA ALA A 348 -4.07 16.35 7.55
C ALA A 348 -4.45 17.80 7.91
N THR A 349 -3.60 18.52 8.66
CA THR A 349 -3.80 19.92 9.03
C THR A 349 -3.14 20.91 8.08
N LEU A 350 -2.42 20.44 7.05
CA LEU A 350 -1.89 21.33 6.01
C LEU A 350 -3.07 21.90 5.20
N PRO A 351 -3.20 23.24 5.09
CA PRO A 351 -4.30 23.83 4.33
C PRO A 351 -4.38 23.26 2.90
N GLN A 352 -5.56 22.79 2.53
CA GLN A 352 -5.80 22.26 1.18
C GLN A 352 -5.64 23.37 0.14
N ARG A 353 -4.80 23.13 -0.86
CA ARG A 353 -4.67 24.02 -2.01
C ARG A 353 -5.88 23.85 -2.93
N THR A 354 -6.73 24.84 -2.94
CA THR A 354 -7.91 24.87 -3.80
C THR A 354 -7.59 25.52 -5.15
N TYR A 355 -8.47 25.30 -6.12
CA TYR A 355 -8.47 26.04 -7.38
C TYR A 355 -8.69 27.54 -7.10
N ASP A 356 -7.75 28.38 -7.51
CA ASP A 356 -7.76 29.82 -7.27
C ASP A 356 -7.15 30.56 -8.48
N PRO A 357 -7.97 30.88 -9.51
CA PRO A 357 -7.49 31.55 -10.70
C PRO A 357 -6.87 32.94 -10.43
N ASP A 358 -7.29 33.62 -9.36
CA ASP A 358 -6.74 34.94 -9.01
C ASP A 358 -5.33 34.83 -8.45
N LYS A 359 -5.09 33.87 -7.54
CA LYS A 359 -3.71 33.56 -7.11
C LYS A 359 -2.85 33.02 -8.24
N ALA A 360 -3.40 32.17 -9.10
CA ALA A 360 -2.68 31.68 -10.28
C ALA A 360 -2.24 32.84 -11.18
N ARG A 361 -3.15 33.79 -11.45
CA ARG A 361 -2.87 35.02 -12.22
C ARG A 361 -1.83 35.91 -11.54
N PHE A 362 -1.91 36.06 -10.21
CA PHE A 362 -0.93 36.83 -9.46
C PHE A 362 0.48 36.27 -9.63
N TYR A 363 0.67 34.96 -9.46
CA TYR A 363 1.97 34.33 -9.63
C TYR A 363 2.42 34.31 -11.11
N ALA A 364 1.51 34.10 -12.05
CA ALA A 364 1.82 34.14 -13.46
C ALA A 364 2.33 35.53 -13.91
N LYS A 365 1.76 36.62 -13.39
CA LYS A 365 2.23 38.00 -13.61
C LYS A 365 3.64 38.22 -13.04
N LYS A 366 3.92 37.69 -11.84
CA LYS A 366 5.27 37.75 -11.25
C LYS A 366 6.32 37.04 -12.09
N ALA A 367 5.94 35.95 -12.76
CA ALA A 367 6.80 35.21 -13.67
C ALA A 367 6.90 35.83 -15.10
N GLY A 368 6.24 36.95 -15.36
CA GLY A 368 6.26 37.60 -16.68
C GLY A 368 5.32 36.97 -17.72
N GLY A 369 4.34 36.17 -17.28
CA GLY A 369 3.44 35.37 -18.11
C GLY A 369 3.90 33.92 -18.25
N ILE A 370 2.97 33.01 -18.53
CA ILE A 370 3.26 31.57 -18.61
C ILE A 370 2.68 30.98 -19.89
N LYS A 371 3.58 30.43 -20.72
CA LYS A 371 3.25 29.62 -21.89
C LYS A 371 4.11 28.36 -21.86
N VAL A 372 3.47 27.18 -21.68
CA VAL A 372 4.17 25.91 -21.42
C VAL A 372 3.53 24.75 -22.18
N LYS A 373 4.29 23.66 -22.35
CA LYS A 373 3.81 22.40 -22.93
C LYS A 373 3.67 21.35 -21.85
N LEU A 374 2.52 20.65 -21.85
CA LEU A 374 2.26 19.51 -20.99
C LEU A 374 2.16 18.25 -21.84
N SER A 375 3.14 17.36 -21.72
CA SER A 375 3.16 16.05 -22.37
C SER A 375 2.31 15.04 -21.59
N ALA A 376 1.38 14.37 -22.27
CA ALA A 376 0.50 13.38 -21.65
C ALA A 376 0.20 12.18 -22.56
N ALA A 377 0.12 11.00 -21.99
CA ALA A 377 -0.36 9.77 -22.62
C ALA A 377 -1.03 8.88 -21.57
N ASP A 378 -1.96 8.02 -21.99
CA ASP A 378 -2.62 7.07 -21.08
C ASP A 378 -1.65 5.99 -20.54
N ALA A 379 -0.44 5.89 -21.07
CA ALA A 379 0.66 5.16 -20.48
C ALA A 379 1.10 5.72 -19.11
N ALA A 380 0.93 7.03 -18.87
CA ALA A 380 1.21 7.63 -17.57
C ALA A 380 0.16 7.21 -16.53
N PHE A 381 -1.11 7.33 -16.86
CA PHE A 381 -2.26 6.78 -16.13
C PHE A 381 -3.51 6.86 -17.02
N PRO A 382 -4.51 5.99 -16.80
CA PRO A 382 -5.76 6.05 -17.54
C PRO A 382 -6.43 7.42 -17.42
N GLY A 383 -6.72 8.08 -18.56
CA GLY A 383 -7.28 9.43 -18.60
C GLY A 383 -6.28 10.57 -18.41
N ALA A 384 -4.97 10.32 -18.51
CA ALA A 384 -3.94 11.36 -18.36
C ALA A 384 -4.08 12.48 -19.40
N VAL A 385 -4.47 12.14 -20.62
CA VAL A 385 -4.72 13.14 -21.68
C VAL A 385 -5.93 14.00 -21.33
N ASP A 386 -7.02 13.40 -20.85
CA ASP A 386 -8.23 14.11 -20.43
C ASP A 386 -7.93 15.03 -19.24
N ALA A 387 -7.15 14.55 -18.26
CA ALA A 387 -6.70 15.36 -17.13
C ALA A 387 -5.85 16.56 -17.58
N ALA A 388 -4.97 16.38 -18.55
CA ALA A 388 -4.16 17.46 -19.11
C ALA A 388 -5.01 18.50 -19.87
N VAL A 389 -6.05 18.08 -20.59
CA VAL A 389 -7.00 18.97 -21.28
C VAL A 389 -7.83 19.76 -20.28
N LEU A 390 -8.37 19.12 -19.23
CA LEU A 390 -9.06 19.84 -18.15
C LEU A 390 -8.13 20.84 -17.47
N TYR A 391 -6.90 20.46 -17.19
CA TYR A 391 -5.93 21.37 -16.59
C TYR A 391 -5.67 22.61 -17.46
N LYS A 392 -5.52 22.43 -18.78
CA LYS A 392 -5.40 23.55 -19.74
C LYS A 392 -6.60 24.49 -19.65
N GLU A 393 -7.83 23.96 -19.63
CA GLU A 393 -9.04 24.77 -19.52
C GLU A 393 -9.10 25.54 -18.19
N HIS A 394 -8.77 24.90 -17.08
CA HIS A 394 -8.68 25.55 -15.78
C HIS A 394 -7.64 26.69 -15.76
N ALA A 395 -6.47 26.45 -16.32
CA ALA A 395 -5.36 27.41 -16.33
C ALA A 395 -5.64 28.65 -17.22
N ALA A 396 -6.44 28.49 -18.26
CA ALA A 396 -6.84 29.58 -19.16
C ALA A 396 -7.56 30.71 -18.42
N ALA A 397 -8.35 30.41 -17.38
CA ALA A 397 -9.02 31.41 -16.54
C ALA A 397 -8.05 32.35 -15.81
N ALA A 398 -6.80 31.89 -15.59
CA ALA A 398 -5.72 32.68 -15.01
C ALA A 398 -4.83 33.39 -16.07
N GLY A 399 -5.13 33.24 -17.37
CA GLY A 399 -4.29 33.74 -18.46
C GLY A 399 -3.01 32.93 -18.68
N ILE A 400 -3.00 31.67 -18.24
CA ILE A 400 -1.89 30.73 -18.43
C ILE A 400 -2.18 29.90 -19.67
N GLU A 401 -1.24 29.89 -20.63
CA GLU A 401 -1.36 29.11 -21.86
C GLU A 401 -0.64 27.76 -21.71
N ILE A 402 -1.43 26.65 -21.74
CA ILE A 402 -0.92 25.29 -21.74
C ILE A 402 -1.20 24.65 -23.12
N GLU A 403 -0.16 24.25 -23.82
CA GLU A 403 -0.23 23.39 -25.00
C GLU A 403 -0.15 21.93 -24.55
N VAL A 404 -1.26 21.18 -24.67
CA VAL A 404 -1.26 19.73 -24.39
C VAL A 404 -0.66 18.98 -25.56
N VAL A 405 0.43 18.28 -25.31
CA VAL A 405 1.10 17.42 -26.29
C VAL A 405 0.70 15.97 -26.00
N ARG A 406 -0.13 15.41 -26.89
CA ARG A 406 -0.47 13.99 -26.81
C ARG A 406 0.70 13.16 -27.31
N GLU A 407 1.32 12.41 -26.39
CA GLU A 407 2.47 11.57 -26.68
C GLU A 407 2.02 10.13 -27.02
N PRO A 408 2.80 9.37 -27.80
CA PRO A 408 2.58 7.93 -27.95
C PRO A 408 2.72 7.21 -26.61
N SER A 409 1.87 6.20 -26.38
CA SER A 409 2.01 5.32 -25.18
C SER A 409 3.26 4.46 -25.28
N ASP A 410 3.61 4.00 -26.48
CA ASP A 410 4.87 3.31 -26.73
C ASP A 410 6.06 4.26 -26.57
N GLY A 411 7.06 3.80 -25.81
CA GLY A 411 8.25 4.60 -25.51
C GLY A 411 8.01 5.80 -24.57
N TYR A 412 6.84 5.95 -23.95
CA TYR A 412 6.53 7.07 -23.05
C TYR A 412 7.57 7.23 -21.93
N TRP A 413 7.90 6.14 -21.27
CA TRP A 413 8.82 6.14 -20.12
C TRP A 413 10.27 6.44 -20.51
N SER A 414 10.69 6.09 -21.72
CA SER A 414 12.04 6.37 -22.21
C SER A 414 12.21 7.74 -22.87
N ASN A 415 11.14 8.28 -23.49
CA ASN A 415 11.23 9.48 -24.32
C ASN A 415 10.54 10.72 -23.71
N VAL A 416 9.63 10.53 -22.73
CA VAL A 416 8.85 11.62 -22.12
C VAL A 416 9.18 11.79 -20.65
N TRP A 417 8.98 10.75 -19.84
CA TRP A 417 9.24 10.80 -18.40
C TRP A 417 10.71 11.14 -18.12
N MET A 418 10.94 12.13 -17.26
CA MET A 418 12.27 12.70 -16.95
C MET A 418 13.04 13.28 -18.15
N LYS A 419 12.46 13.34 -19.35
CA LYS A 419 13.07 13.92 -20.56
C LYS A 419 12.43 15.23 -20.96
N LYS A 420 11.09 15.28 -20.95
CA LYS A 420 10.36 16.52 -21.25
C LYS A 420 10.29 17.42 -20.01
N PRO A 421 10.22 18.74 -20.18
CA PRO A 421 10.21 19.68 -19.05
C PRO A 421 8.99 19.53 -18.12
N TRP A 422 7.84 19.10 -18.64
CA TRP A 422 6.60 18.90 -17.90
C TRP A 422 5.77 17.80 -18.53
N GLY A 423 5.33 16.84 -17.75
CA GLY A 423 4.56 15.71 -18.26
C GLY A 423 3.69 15.06 -17.20
N ALA A 424 2.83 14.16 -17.64
CA ALA A 424 2.02 13.32 -16.75
C ALA A 424 2.86 12.14 -16.22
N CYS A 425 2.60 11.74 -14.98
CA CYS A 425 3.24 10.57 -14.36
C CYS A 425 2.32 9.94 -13.32
N TYR A 426 2.57 8.68 -12.96
CA TYR A 426 1.98 8.05 -11.78
C TYR A 426 3.07 7.53 -10.86
N TRP A 427 2.71 7.43 -9.60
CA TRP A 427 3.51 6.72 -8.61
C TRP A 427 2.65 5.63 -7.98
N GLY A 428 3.12 4.39 -8.05
CA GLY A 428 2.63 3.33 -7.19
C GLY A 428 2.94 3.67 -5.74
N GLY A 429 2.12 3.18 -4.83
CA GLY A 429 2.31 3.44 -3.41
C GLY A 429 3.66 3.00 -2.88
N ARG A 430 4.09 3.65 -1.83
CA ARG A 430 5.21 3.20 -0.99
C ARG A 430 4.69 3.01 0.42
N PRO A 431 5.14 1.96 1.13
CA PRO A 431 4.65 1.65 2.47
C PRO A 431 4.87 2.77 3.48
N THR A 432 5.97 3.52 3.33
CA THR A 432 6.31 4.60 4.25
C THR A 432 6.57 5.93 3.54
N GLU A 433 6.42 7.01 4.27
CA GLU A 433 6.71 8.37 3.83
C GLU A 433 8.20 8.53 3.46
N ASP A 434 9.10 7.97 4.28
CA ASP A 434 10.54 7.98 4.00
C ASP A 434 10.84 7.35 2.65
N TRP A 435 10.23 6.21 2.36
CA TRP A 435 10.49 5.50 1.12
C TRP A 435 10.03 6.29 -0.10
N MET A 436 8.83 6.88 -0.05
CA MET A 436 8.33 7.72 -1.14
C MET A 436 9.20 8.96 -1.35
N PHE A 437 9.54 9.67 -0.27
CA PHE A 437 10.37 10.86 -0.32
C PHE A 437 11.80 10.56 -0.79
N SER A 438 12.39 9.47 -0.30
CA SER A 438 13.74 9.06 -0.71
C SER A 438 13.81 8.62 -2.17
N THR A 439 12.74 8.03 -2.69
CA THR A 439 12.70 7.53 -4.07
C THR A 439 12.57 8.66 -5.10
N ALA A 440 11.65 9.61 -4.85
CA ALA A 440 11.20 10.55 -5.87
C ALA A 440 11.43 12.04 -5.55
N TYR A 441 11.82 12.40 -4.32
CA TYR A 441 11.90 13.81 -3.89
C TYR A 441 13.25 14.21 -3.30
N MET A 442 14.05 13.25 -2.81
CA MET A 442 15.38 13.53 -2.29
C MET A 442 16.27 14.09 -3.41
N GLY A 443 17.08 15.11 -3.09
CA GLY A 443 18.01 15.69 -4.03
C GLY A 443 19.00 14.66 -4.59
N GLY A 444 19.01 14.50 -5.93
CA GLY A 444 19.89 13.55 -6.61
C GLY A 444 19.41 12.09 -6.62
N ALA A 445 18.20 11.79 -6.10
CA ALA A 445 17.60 10.47 -6.28
C ALA A 445 17.36 10.20 -7.78
N SER A 446 17.64 8.96 -8.22
CA SER A 446 17.60 8.58 -9.64
C SER A 446 16.22 8.71 -10.27
N TRP A 447 15.15 8.65 -9.45
CA TRP A 447 13.76 8.79 -9.87
C TRP A 447 13.12 10.11 -9.41
N ASN A 448 13.93 11.09 -9.00
CA ASN A 448 13.42 12.44 -8.76
C ASN A 448 13.09 13.11 -10.11
N ASP A 449 11.88 12.86 -10.57
CA ASP A 449 11.39 13.28 -11.90
C ASP A 449 11.16 14.79 -12.03
N THR A 450 11.25 15.51 -10.94
CA THR A 450 11.24 16.98 -10.90
C THR A 450 12.64 17.61 -10.89
N PHE A 451 13.71 16.83 -10.71
CA PHE A 451 15.09 17.29 -10.52
C PHE A 451 15.25 18.34 -9.40
N TRP A 452 14.24 18.43 -8.55
CA TRP A 452 14.18 19.39 -7.46
C TRP A 452 15.19 19.04 -6.36
N LYS A 453 15.76 20.07 -5.75
CA LYS A 453 16.68 19.93 -4.61
C LYS A 453 16.31 20.94 -3.53
N ASN A 454 16.36 20.50 -2.30
CA ASN A 454 16.13 21.37 -1.13
C ASN A 454 16.88 20.83 0.08
N ASP A 455 17.92 21.53 0.51
CA ASP A 455 18.81 21.11 1.58
C ASP A 455 18.06 20.87 2.91
N ARG A 456 17.04 21.71 3.21
CA ARG A 456 16.24 21.54 4.43
C ARG A 456 15.40 20.28 4.38
N PHE A 457 14.79 19.98 3.22
CA PHE A 457 14.03 18.76 2.99
C PHE A 457 14.94 17.52 3.12
N ASP A 458 16.07 17.53 2.43
CA ASP A 458 17.01 16.40 2.45
C ASP A 458 17.55 16.14 3.85
N LYS A 459 17.87 17.20 4.61
CA LYS A 459 18.30 17.10 6.00
C LYS A 459 17.20 16.50 6.88
N LEU A 460 15.98 17.01 6.78
CA LEU A 460 14.82 16.49 7.54
C LEU A 460 14.56 15.02 7.25
N LEU A 461 14.67 14.60 5.98
CA LEU A 461 14.44 13.22 5.57
C LEU A 461 15.43 12.26 6.22
N ILE A 462 16.71 12.63 6.26
CA ILE A 462 17.76 11.84 6.91
C ILE A 462 17.55 11.78 8.44
N GLU A 463 17.19 12.91 9.05
CA GLU A 463 16.93 13.00 10.50
C GLU A 463 15.67 12.19 10.89
N ALA A 464 14.56 12.32 10.13
CA ALA A 464 13.31 11.61 10.39
C ALA A 464 13.45 10.08 10.22
N ARG A 465 14.34 9.63 9.32
CA ARG A 465 14.64 8.20 9.13
C ARG A 465 15.21 7.56 10.40
N ALA A 466 16.05 8.28 11.14
CA ALA A 466 16.70 7.77 12.34
C ALA A 466 15.91 8.08 13.64
N GLU A 467 14.91 8.96 13.59
CA GLU A 467 14.12 9.36 14.77
C GLU A 467 13.09 8.27 15.12
N THR A 468 13.08 7.83 16.36
CA THR A 468 12.13 6.80 16.87
C THR A 468 10.93 7.41 17.59
N ASN A 469 11.00 8.68 17.98
CA ASN A 469 9.88 9.37 18.60
C ASN A 469 8.83 9.76 17.55
N GLN A 470 7.67 9.13 17.60
CA GLN A 470 6.61 9.29 16.61
C GLN A 470 6.05 10.72 16.51
N ALA A 471 6.02 11.48 17.63
CA ALA A 471 5.56 12.86 17.62
C ALA A 471 6.54 13.76 16.85
N LYS A 472 7.84 13.63 17.11
CA LYS A 472 8.87 14.37 16.38
C LYS A 472 8.92 13.98 14.90
N ARG A 473 8.78 12.69 14.58
CA ARG A 473 8.68 12.23 13.18
C ARG A 473 7.50 12.88 12.47
N ARG A 474 6.34 12.95 13.12
CA ARG A 474 5.15 13.60 12.57
C ARG A 474 5.39 15.08 12.25
N GLU A 475 6.06 15.82 13.12
CA GLU A 475 6.43 17.21 12.87
C GLU A 475 7.39 17.34 11.68
N MET A 476 8.41 16.48 11.59
CA MET A 476 9.36 16.46 10.48
C MET A 476 8.67 16.13 9.14
N TYR A 477 7.83 15.11 9.10
CA TYR A 477 7.08 14.74 7.90
C TYR A 477 6.04 15.79 7.51
N PHE A 478 5.42 16.47 8.47
CA PHE A 478 4.55 17.61 8.20
C PHE A 478 5.32 18.74 7.50
N GLU A 479 6.49 19.12 8.04
CA GLU A 479 7.34 20.16 7.42
C GLU A 479 7.77 19.75 6.01
N MET A 480 8.18 18.50 5.80
CA MET A 480 8.57 17.99 4.48
C MET A 480 7.43 18.06 3.47
N GLN A 481 6.22 17.63 3.82
CA GLN A 481 5.03 17.73 2.97
C GLN A 481 4.73 19.19 2.61
N LYS A 482 4.82 20.10 3.59
CA LYS A 482 4.64 21.53 3.36
C LYS A 482 5.71 22.09 2.39
N ILE A 483 6.97 21.72 2.57
CA ILE A 483 8.07 22.17 1.70
C ILE A 483 7.83 21.68 0.26
N VAL A 484 7.44 20.42 0.05
CA VAL A 484 7.14 19.89 -1.28
C VAL A 484 5.93 20.58 -1.89
N SER A 485 4.85 20.77 -1.12
CA SER A 485 3.67 21.49 -1.61
C SER A 485 3.99 22.92 -2.02
N ASP A 486 4.80 23.67 -1.25
CA ASP A 486 5.07 25.08 -1.51
C ASP A 486 6.23 25.32 -2.50
N LYS A 487 7.24 24.46 -2.52
CA LYS A 487 8.49 24.67 -3.26
C LYS A 487 8.84 23.57 -4.26
N GLY A 488 8.24 22.38 -4.12
CA GLY A 488 8.52 21.23 -4.99
C GLY A 488 8.09 21.43 -6.44
N GLY A 489 8.67 20.66 -7.32
CA GLY A 489 8.41 20.67 -8.76
C GLY A 489 7.18 19.88 -9.20
N VAL A 490 6.32 19.43 -8.28
CA VAL A 490 5.22 18.53 -8.62
C VAL A 490 3.86 19.15 -8.38
N VAL A 491 2.91 18.90 -9.27
CA VAL A 491 1.48 19.02 -9.02
C VAL A 491 0.96 17.62 -8.74
N VAL A 492 0.36 17.41 -7.58
CA VAL A 492 -0.32 16.16 -7.21
C VAL A 492 -1.82 16.46 -7.11
N PRO A 493 -2.58 16.29 -8.20
CA PRO A 493 -3.98 16.63 -8.18
C PRO A 493 -4.84 15.60 -7.44
N MET A 494 -4.44 14.32 -7.41
CA MET A 494 -5.30 13.24 -6.93
C MET A 494 -4.53 12.01 -6.48
N PHE A 495 -5.13 11.31 -5.52
CA PHE A 495 -4.83 9.92 -5.18
C PHE A 495 -5.96 9.04 -5.72
N ALA A 496 -5.62 7.94 -6.39
CA ALA A 496 -6.59 7.03 -6.95
C ALA A 496 -6.93 5.92 -5.94
N ASN A 497 -8.23 5.65 -5.76
CA ASN A 497 -8.69 4.55 -4.91
C ASN A 497 -8.38 3.19 -5.56
N TYR A 498 -8.24 2.16 -4.74
CA TYR A 498 -8.34 0.78 -5.16
C TYR A 498 -9.82 0.42 -5.22
N VAL A 499 -10.35 0.18 -6.42
CA VAL A 499 -11.77 -0.15 -6.66
C VAL A 499 -11.88 -1.61 -7.04
N PHE A 500 -12.68 -2.35 -6.30
CA PHE A 500 -12.86 -3.79 -6.46
C PHE A 500 -14.34 -4.17 -6.39
N GLY A 501 -14.67 -5.37 -6.86
CA GLY A 501 -16.01 -5.90 -6.83
C GLY A 501 -16.08 -7.15 -5.98
N THR A 502 -17.17 -7.31 -5.21
CA THR A 502 -17.43 -8.50 -4.42
C THR A 502 -18.85 -9.01 -4.62
N SER A 503 -19.03 -10.33 -4.48
CA SER A 503 -20.34 -10.91 -4.20
C SER A 503 -20.87 -10.35 -2.87
N ASP A 504 -22.18 -10.15 -2.74
CA ASP A 504 -22.82 -9.71 -1.49
C ASP A 504 -22.63 -10.67 -0.32
N LYS A 505 -22.25 -11.94 -0.62
CA LYS A 505 -21.89 -12.96 0.38
C LYS A 505 -20.54 -12.71 1.06
N VAL A 506 -19.66 -11.93 0.43
CA VAL A 506 -18.35 -11.60 0.98
C VAL A 506 -18.48 -10.41 1.92
N ALA A 507 -17.86 -10.52 3.08
CA ALA A 507 -17.79 -9.48 4.09
C ALA A 507 -16.35 -9.30 4.59
N HIS A 508 -16.05 -8.12 5.09
CA HIS A 508 -14.75 -7.75 5.63
C HIS A 508 -14.87 -6.67 6.72
N GLY A 509 -13.76 -6.45 7.44
CA GLY A 509 -13.60 -5.33 8.38
C GLY A 509 -13.14 -4.04 7.69
N THR A 510 -12.52 -3.15 8.47
CA THR A 510 -11.82 -1.98 7.90
C THR A 510 -10.58 -2.46 7.13
N MET A 511 -10.44 -2.00 5.89
CA MET A 511 -9.42 -2.46 4.97
C MET A 511 -8.13 -1.64 5.06
N ALA A 512 -7.01 -2.31 4.87
CA ALA A 512 -5.72 -1.66 4.66
C ALA A 512 -5.62 -1.08 3.23
N GLY A 513 -5.08 0.14 3.13
CA GLY A 513 -4.94 0.85 1.85
C GLY A 513 -3.50 0.84 1.29
N ASN A 514 -2.60 0.04 1.84
CA ASN A 514 -1.22 -0.05 1.35
C ASN A 514 -1.12 -0.75 -0.02
N TRP A 515 -1.99 -1.73 -0.29
CA TRP A 515 -2.15 -2.41 -1.57
C TRP A 515 -3.64 -2.66 -1.85
N ASP A 516 -3.94 -3.18 -3.04
CA ASP A 516 -5.28 -3.58 -3.47
C ASP A 516 -5.85 -4.70 -2.57
N LEU A 517 -7.18 -4.86 -2.55
CA LEU A 517 -7.87 -5.94 -1.83
C LEU A 517 -7.33 -6.14 -0.40
N ASP A 518 -7.40 -5.08 0.42
CA ASP A 518 -7.00 -5.12 1.84
C ASP A 518 -5.51 -5.45 2.05
N GLY A 519 -4.65 -4.75 1.32
CA GLY A 519 -3.21 -4.98 1.38
C GLY A 519 -2.78 -6.31 0.77
N ASP A 520 -3.45 -6.77 -0.26
CA ASP A 520 -3.30 -8.08 -0.91
C ASP A 520 -3.62 -9.28 0.02
N LYS A 521 -4.24 -9.03 1.19
CA LYS A 521 -4.54 -10.05 2.22
C LYS A 521 -6.04 -10.38 2.34
N PHE A 522 -6.87 -10.06 1.36
CA PHE A 522 -8.31 -10.33 1.37
C PHE A 522 -8.65 -11.78 1.72
N HIS A 523 -7.94 -12.74 1.16
CA HIS A 523 -8.12 -14.17 1.42
C HIS A 523 -7.86 -14.58 2.88
N GLU A 524 -7.05 -13.84 3.60
CA GLU A 524 -6.75 -14.05 5.02
C GLU A 524 -7.76 -13.35 5.92
N ARG A 525 -8.14 -12.10 5.55
CA ARG A 525 -8.86 -11.16 6.42
C ARG A 525 -10.37 -11.17 6.22
N TRP A 526 -10.88 -11.58 5.04
CA TRP A 526 -12.29 -11.56 4.70
C TRP A 526 -12.98 -12.89 4.96
N TRP A 527 -14.33 -12.88 5.00
CA TRP A 527 -15.14 -14.05 5.33
C TRP A 527 -16.46 -14.06 4.54
N TYR A 528 -17.21 -15.18 4.58
CA TYR A 528 -18.60 -15.20 4.13
C TYR A 528 -19.55 -14.79 5.27
N SER A 529 -20.50 -13.87 4.97
CA SER A 529 -21.55 -13.37 5.86
C SER A 529 -22.63 -14.43 6.19
#